data_5833cde402627578b75dbae5992d54f1
#
_entry.id   5833cde402627578b75dbae5992d54f1
#
_cell.length_a   1.000
_cell.length_b   1.000
_cell.length_c   1.000
_cell.angle_alpha   90.00
_cell.angle_beta   90.00
_cell.angle_gamma   90.00
#
_symmetry.space_group_name_H-M   'P 1'
#
loop_
_entity.id
_entity.type
_entity.pdbx_description
1 polymer ?
#
loop_
_entity_poly.entity_id
_entity_poly.type
_entity_poly.pdbx_seq_one_letter_code
_entity_poly.pdbx_strand_id
1 'polypeptide(L)'
;QVAQVVVSGSVRDAETGEALAGASVYTKDYRYGQITDNAGFFELKAVKDESLNLYVSYVGYKTQTIKVKADRKRTVTIKLEHDNQLRDVTIYAPSEIGIRSSQMSANELSIRQIKSIPATLGEVDILKALQTLPGVQSGSDGTAGIYVRGGNYDQNQITIDGFPVYNPEHLKGFVSVFSPEMVSGVTIYKGGFPARYGSRLSSVVDVELKDGDFDRYHGSLTAGMMSSALHVEGPIWKGHTSFSVSGRASYLNAIVIPVMKHIIDNQNVLNPYLNLSYYDVTARLAHRFSKRDRLTASFYIGNDKDDVTPSSWHMQTNEYFPEEEMTKYFKSETENNSSSNWGNIVGGLTWIHTFSNKLQLRGAAGFSPYRYN
;
A
#
# COMPACT_ATOMS: atom_id res chain seq x y z
N GLN A 1 15.63 -30.88 -27.42
CA GLN A 1 15.56 -29.62 -26.68
C GLN A 1 15.59 -28.49 -27.71
N VAL A 2 14.57 -27.62 -27.71
CA VAL A 2 14.52 -26.45 -28.57
C VAL A 2 15.54 -25.43 -28.02
N ALA A 3 16.48 -24.97 -28.86
CA ALA A 3 17.47 -24.01 -28.46
C ALA A 3 16.79 -22.69 -28.06
N GLN A 4 17.12 -22.17 -26.89
CA GLN A 4 16.57 -20.91 -26.35
C GLN A 4 17.65 -19.82 -26.40
N VAL A 5 17.19 -18.59 -26.63
CA VAL A 5 18.04 -17.38 -26.64
C VAL A 5 17.42 -16.37 -25.70
N VAL A 6 18.26 -15.63 -25.00
CA VAL A 6 17.86 -14.58 -24.07
C VAL A 6 17.71 -13.25 -24.82
N VAL A 7 16.53 -12.66 -24.77
CA VAL A 7 16.24 -11.28 -25.16
C VAL A 7 16.09 -10.46 -23.89
N SER A 8 16.99 -9.53 -23.68
CA SER A 8 16.97 -8.65 -22.52
C SER A 8 16.84 -7.19 -22.93
N GLY A 9 16.40 -6.34 -22.03
CA GLY A 9 16.29 -4.92 -22.32
C GLY A 9 15.94 -4.08 -21.11
N SER A 10 15.87 -2.76 -21.35
CA SER A 10 15.39 -1.80 -20.34
C SER A 10 14.26 -0.95 -20.93
N VAL A 11 13.26 -0.68 -20.10
CA VAL A 11 12.16 0.22 -20.42
C VAL A 11 12.40 1.54 -19.67
N ARG A 12 12.34 2.64 -20.42
CA ARG A 12 12.63 3.97 -19.89
C ARG A 12 11.61 4.98 -20.39
N ASP A 13 11.44 6.02 -19.63
CA ASP A 13 10.73 7.20 -20.06
C ASP A 13 11.45 7.87 -21.24
N ALA A 14 10.71 8.25 -22.28
CA ALA A 14 11.30 8.83 -23.49
C ALA A 14 11.83 10.24 -23.26
N GLU A 15 11.24 11.00 -22.31
CA GLU A 15 11.63 12.39 -22.03
C GLU A 15 12.68 12.47 -20.94
N THR A 16 12.47 11.76 -19.81
CA THR A 16 13.35 11.85 -18.64
C THR A 16 14.51 10.87 -18.68
N GLY A 17 14.39 9.78 -19.44
CA GLY A 17 15.35 8.67 -19.43
C GLY A 17 15.27 7.81 -18.15
N GLU A 18 14.32 8.09 -17.26
CA GLU A 18 14.11 7.35 -16.01
C GLU A 18 13.72 5.89 -16.31
N ALA A 19 14.18 4.97 -15.47
CA ALA A 19 13.81 3.58 -15.56
C ALA A 19 12.34 3.39 -15.16
N LEU A 20 11.56 2.70 -15.99
CA LEU A 20 10.17 2.40 -15.70
C LEU A 20 10.09 1.01 -15.05
N ALA A 21 10.08 1.00 -13.72
CA ALA A 21 9.86 -0.20 -12.93
C ALA A 21 8.39 -0.64 -13.01
N GLY A 22 8.14 -1.95 -13.14
CA GLY A 22 6.76 -2.45 -13.26
C GLY A 22 6.16 -2.32 -14.66
N ALA A 23 6.92 -1.93 -15.69
CA ALA A 23 6.44 -1.93 -17.06
C ALA A 23 6.26 -3.36 -17.58
N SER A 24 5.12 -3.64 -18.20
CA SER A 24 4.79 -4.95 -18.75
C SER A 24 5.36 -5.09 -20.15
N VAL A 25 6.18 -6.13 -20.39
CA VAL A 25 6.75 -6.50 -21.68
C VAL A 25 6.22 -7.88 -22.07
N TYR A 26 5.42 -7.99 -23.13
CA TYR A 26 4.75 -9.24 -23.48
C TYR A 26 4.54 -9.40 -24.99
N THR A 27 4.33 -10.64 -25.45
CA THR A 27 3.89 -10.95 -26.82
C THR A 27 2.37 -10.97 -26.91
N LYS A 28 1.79 -10.73 -28.10
CA LYS A 28 0.33 -10.69 -28.32
C LYS A 28 -0.35 -12.00 -27.90
N ASP A 29 0.32 -13.12 -28.06
CA ASP A 29 -0.16 -14.46 -27.67
C ASP A 29 0.15 -14.79 -26.22
N TYR A 30 0.72 -13.84 -25.47
CA TYR A 30 1.13 -13.99 -24.06
C TYR A 30 2.05 -15.20 -23.78
N ARG A 31 2.67 -15.77 -24.83
CA ARG A 31 3.62 -16.87 -24.67
C ARG A 31 4.89 -16.44 -23.93
N TYR A 32 5.31 -15.21 -24.13
CA TYR A 32 6.43 -14.58 -23.45
C TYR A 32 5.95 -13.30 -22.79
N GLY A 33 6.30 -13.11 -21.52
CA GLY A 33 5.95 -11.92 -20.77
C GLY A 33 6.85 -11.76 -19.55
N GLN A 34 7.18 -10.52 -19.23
CA GLN A 34 7.97 -10.14 -18.06
C GLN A 34 7.58 -8.72 -17.63
N ILE A 35 7.69 -8.47 -16.33
CA ILE A 35 7.60 -7.12 -15.76
C ILE A 35 9.03 -6.61 -15.53
N THR A 36 9.27 -5.34 -15.78
CA THR A 36 10.57 -4.72 -15.52
C THR A 36 10.85 -4.60 -14.03
N ASP A 37 12.08 -4.85 -13.64
CA ASP A 37 12.56 -4.63 -12.28
C ASP A 37 12.70 -3.13 -11.92
N ASN A 38 13.16 -2.84 -10.70
CA ASN A 38 13.35 -1.47 -10.20
C ASN A 38 14.36 -0.63 -11.04
N ALA A 39 15.18 -1.27 -11.87
CA ALA A 39 16.08 -0.62 -12.82
C ALA A 39 15.46 -0.51 -14.22
N GLY A 40 14.17 -0.88 -14.36
CA GLY A 40 13.49 -0.93 -15.65
C GLY A 40 13.96 -2.06 -16.56
N PHE A 41 14.67 -3.06 -16.04
CA PHE A 41 15.25 -4.15 -16.82
C PHE A 41 14.32 -5.35 -16.92
N PHE A 42 14.33 -6.02 -18.10
CA PHE A 42 13.62 -7.28 -18.32
C PHE A 42 14.50 -8.31 -19.04
N GLU A 43 14.18 -9.59 -18.84
CA GLU A 43 14.86 -10.71 -19.50
C GLU A 43 13.85 -11.76 -19.93
N LEU A 44 13.74 -12.02 -21.24
CA LEU A 44 12.86 -13.02 -21.84
C LEU A 44 13.68 -14.15 -22.45
N LYS A 45 13.32 -15.40 -22.15
CA LYS A 45 13.88 -16.59 -22.80
C LYS A 45 12.95 -17.00 -23.95
N ALA A 46 13.38 -16.81 -25.16
CA ALA A 46 12.62 -17.11 -26.37
C ALA A 46 13.24 -18.26 -27.17
N VAL A 47 12.45 -18.86 -28.04
CA VAL A 47 12.95 -19.86 -28.97
C VAL A 47 13.91 -19.18 -29.96
N LYS A 48 15.04 -19.84 -30.23
CA LYS A 48 16.05 -19.33 -31.16
C LYS A 48 15.42 -19.11 -32.54
N ASP A 49 15.84 -18.02 -33.20
CA ASP A 49 15.41 -17.58 -34.54
C ASP A 49 13.93 -17.19 -34.65
N GLU A 50 13.15 -17.15 -33.54
CA GLU A 50 11.81 -16.64 -33.54
C GLU A 50 11.76 -15.11 -33.64
N SER A 51 10.86 -14.59 -34.46
CA SER A 51 10.61 -13.15 -34.55
C SER A 51 9.49 -12.77 -33.58
N LEU A 52 9.81 -11.97 -32.56
CA LEU A 52 8.91 -11.56 -31.51
C LEU A 52 8.39 -10.14 -31.76
N ASN A 53 7.09 -9.95 -31.66
CA ASN A 53 6.48 -8.64 -31.51
C ASN A 53 6.25 -8.42 -30.01
N LEU A 54 7.10 -7.62 -29.38
CA LEU A 54 6.99 -7.29 -27.97
C LEU A 54 6.11 -6.04 -27.82
N TYR A 55 5.07 -6.16 -27.04
CA TYR A 55 4.23 -5.07 -26.59
C TYR A 55 4.76 -4.61 -25.25
N VAL A 56 5.00 -3.33 -25.12
CA VAL A 56 5.50 -2.73 -23.87
C VAL A 56 4.50 -1.69 -23.43
N SER A 57 3.96 -1.88 -22.24
CA SER A 57 2.96 -0.99 -21.66
C SER A 57 3.33 -0.60 -20.23
N TYR A 58 3.05 0.64 -19.90
CA TYR A 58 3.18 1.18 -18.54
C TYR A 58 2.07 2.21 -18.29
N VAL A 59 1.63 2.32 -17.04
CA VAL A 59 0.52 3.21 -16.67
C VAL A 59 0.91 4.67 -16.94
N GLY A 60 0.08 5.38 -17.70
CA GLY A 60 0.36 6.77 -18.10
C GLY A 60 1.24 6.90 -19.33
N TYR A 61 1.56 5.80 -20.04
CA TYR A 61 2.40 5.80 -21.24
C TYR A 61 1.70 5.11 -22.42
N LYS A 62 2.03 5.56 -23.62
CA LYS A 62 1.57 4.90 -24.86
C LYS A 62 2.17 3.52 -24.98
N THR A 63 1.34 2.51 -25.23
CA THR A 63 1.82 1.16 -25.52
C THR A 63 2.66 1.17 -26.79
N GLN A 64 3.90 0.71 -26.69
CA GLN A 64 4.81 0.60 -27.82
C GLN A 64 4.98 -0.85 -28.27
N THR A 65 5.04 -1.07 -29.58
CA THR A 65 5.30 -2.39 -30.14
C THR A 65 6.65 -2.39 -30.82
N ILE A 66 7.53 -3.33 -30.47
CA ILE A 66 8.84 -3.50 -31.11
C ILE A 66 8.99 -4.92 -31.68
N LYS A 67 9.62 -5.02 -32.84
CA LYS A 67 10.00 -6.31 -33.44
C LYS A 67 11.43 -6.67 -33.02
N VAL A 68 11.60 -7.83 -32.40
CA VAL A 68 12.88 -8.35 -31.96
C VAL A 68 13.05 -9.75 -32.51
N LYS A 69 14.19 -10.03 -33.17
CA LYS A 69 14.55 -11.38 -33.62
C LYS A 69 15.45 -12.03 -32.55
N ALA A 70 15.03 -13.20 -32.10
CA ALA A 70 15.79 -14.01 -31.13
C ALA A 70 16.86 -14.86 -31.79
N ASP A 71 17.74 -14.24 -32.61
CA ASP A 71 18.83 -14.91 -33.30
C ASP A 71 20.10 -15.07 -32.46
N ARG A 72 20.29 -14.14 -31.50
CA ARG A 72 21.43 -14.12 -30.58
C ARG A 72 21.02 -13.40 -29.29
N LYS A 73 21.83 -13.51 -28.24
CA LYS A 73 21.62 -12.69 -27.01
C LYS A 73 21.61 -11.21 -27.39
N ARG A 74 20.52 -10.56 -27.18
CA ARG A 74 20.28 -9.17 -27.60
C ARG A 74 19.76 -8.35 -26.43
N THR A 75 20.30 -7.14 -26.30
CA THR A 75 19.79 -6.14 -25.33
C THR A 75 19.14 -4.99 -26.10
N VAL A 76 17.92 -4.65 -25.76
CA VAL A 76 17.15 -3.56 -26.38
C VAL A 76 16.80 -2.50 -25.35
N THR A 77 16.84 -1.23 -25.75
CA THR A 77 16.33 -0.13 -24.91
C THR A 77 15.04 0.39 -25.52
N ILE A 78 13.98 0.37 -24.73
CA ILE A 78 12.64 0.78 -25.13
C ILE A 78 12.32 2.08 -24.41
N LYS A 79 11.92 3.09 -25.16
CA LYS A 79 11.55 4.41 -24.62
C LYS A 79 10.06 4.59 -24.79
N LEU A 80 9.33 4.71 -23.70
CA LEU A 80 7.89 4.97 -23.72
C LEU A 80 7.62 6.47 -23.65
N GLU A 81 6.71 6.93 -24.47
CA GLU A 81 6.18 8.31 -24.45
C GLU A 81 4.97 8.39 -23.54
N HIS A 82 4.80 9.51 -22.82
CA HIS A 82 3.61 9.77 -22.03
C HIS A 82 2.35 9.73 -22.90
N ASP A 83 1.30 9.07 -22.41
CA ASP A 83 -0.01 9.11 -23.01
C ASP A 83 -0.88 10.14 -22.27
N ASN A 84 -1.06 11.30 -22.91
CA ASN A 84 -1.92 12.36 -22.41
C ASN A 84 -3.44 12.06 -22.60
N GLN A 85 -3.78 10.90 -23.18
CA GLN A 85 -5.15 10.43 -23.27
C GLN A 85 -5.37 9.28 -22.28
N LEU A 86 -6.22 9.51 -21.28
CA LEU A 86 -6.74 8.48 -20.38
C LEU A 86 -7.51 7.42 -21.18
N ARG A 87 -6.82 6.46 -21.75
CA ARG A 87 -7.44 5.23 -22.26
C ARG A 87 -7.33 4.19 -21.15
N ASP A 88 -8.44 3.56 -20.83
CA ASP A 88 -8.47 2.38 -19.98
C ASP A 88 -7.54 1.31 -20.55
N VAL A 89 -6.34 1.23 -20.05
CA VAL A 89 -5.43 0.12 -20.35
C VAL A 89 -5.80 -1.02 -19.39
N THR A 90 -6.57 -1.96 -19.89
CA THR A 90 -6.79 -3.23 -19.16
C THR A 90 -5.49 -4.02 -19.22
N ILE A 91 -4.71 -3.97 -18.17
CA ILE A 91 -3.50 -4.79 -18.04
C ILE A 91 -3.97 -6.18 -17.60
N TYR A 92 -4.03 -7.11 -18.55
CA TYR A 92 -4.09 -8.54 -18.22
C TYR A 92 -2.67 -8.98 -17.86
N ALA A 93 -2.36 -9.06 -16.58
CA ALA A 93 -1.18 -9.77 -16.13
C ALA A 93 -1.48 -11.28 -16.23
N PRO A 94 -0.81 -12.06 -17.10
CA PRO A 94 -0.97 -13.51 -17.09
C PRO A 94 -0.48 -14.06 -15.77
N SER A 95 -1.22 -14.98 -15.17
CA SER A 95 -0.87 -15.66 -13.92
C SER A 95 0.49 -16.39 -13.94
N GLU A 96 1.11 -16.53 -15.11
CA GLU A 96 2.42 -17.14 -15.31
C GLU A 96 3.61 -16.18 -15.11
N ILE A 97 3.39 -14.85 -15.03
CA ILE A 97 4.49 -13.88 -14.85
C ILE A 97 5.17 -14.06 -13.48
N GLY A 98 4.41 -14.44 -12.46
CA GLY A 98 4.95 -14.71 -11.12
C GLY A 98 5.97 -15.87 -11.06
N ILE A 99 5.94 -16.80 -12.01
CA ILE A 99 6.82 -17.98 -12.03
C ILE A 99 8.19 -17.66 -12.64
N ARG A 100 8.31 -16.57 -13.40
CA ARG A 100 9.52 -16.22 -14.16
C ARG A 100 10.22 -14.95 -13.68
N SER A 101 9.73 -14.30 -12.64
CA SER A 101 10.42 -13.15 -12.05
C SER A 101 11.75 -13.62 -11.43
N SER A 102 12.82 -12.84 -11.62
CA SER A 102 14.13 -13.12 -11.02
C SER A 102 14.10 -13.07 -9.48
N GLN A 103 13.07 -12.49 -8.89
CA GLN A 103 12.83 -12.46 -7.45
C GLN A 103 11.75 -13.48 -7.09
N MET A 104 12.19 -14.62 -6.55
CA MET A 104 11.28 -15.62 -6.01
C MET A 104 10.49 -15.02 -4.82
N SER A 105 9.18 -15.30 -4.74
CA SER A 105 8.31 -14.91 -3.63
C SER A 105 7.94 -13.43 -3.53
N ALA A 106 8.20 -12.60 -4.53
CA ALA A 106 7.66 -11.25 -4.64
C ALA A 106 6.31 -11.27 -5.34
N ASN A 107 5.32 -10.59 -4.76
CA ASN A 107 4.03 -10.31 -5.40
C ASN A 107 3.79 -8.81 -5.37
N GLU A 108 3.42 -8.27 -6.50
CA GLU A 108 3.09 -6.86 -6.65
C GLU A 108 1.60 -6.70 -6.90
N LEU A 109 0.96 -5.80 -6.16
CA LEU A 109 -0.43 -5.39 -6.36
C LEU A 109 -0.45 -3.93 -6.79
N SER A 110 -0.99 -3.69 -7.97
CA SER A 110 -1.28 -2.33 -8.41
C SER A 110 -2.46 -1.74 -7.64
N ILE A 111 -2.52 -0.42 -7.54
CA ILE A 111 -3.65 0.26 -6.88
C ILE A 111 -5.01 -0.06 -7.53
N ARG A 112 -5.05 -0.37 -8.83
CA ARG A 112 -6.27 -0.80 -9.52
C ARG A 112 -6.77 -2.14 -9.01
N GLN A 113 -5.88 -3.12 -8.83
CA GLN A 113 -6.23 -4.42 -8.25
C GLN A 113 -6.72 -4.24 -6.81
N ILE A 114 -6.05 -3.42 -6.01
CA ILE A 114 -6.44 -3.12 -4.64
C ILE A 114 -7.84 -2.50 -4.59
N LYS A 115 -8.12 -1.50 -5.43
CA LYS A 115 -9.44 -0.84 -5.51
C LYS A 115 -10.54 -1.73 -6.08
N SER A 116 -10.22 -2.85 -6.74
CA SER A 116 -11.21 -3.82 -7.21
C SER A 116 -11.69 -4.80 -6.14
N ILE A 117 -11.01 -4.86 -5.00
CA ILE A 117 -11.39 -5.70 -3.87
C ILE A 117 -12.53 -5.01 -3.10
N PRO A 118 -13.55 -5.77 -2.65
CA PRO A 118 -14.65 -5.19 -1.90
C PRO A 118 -14.17 -4.39 -0.68
N ALA A 119 -14.64 -3.16 -0.56
CA ALA A 119 -14.31 -2.29 0.54
C ALA A 119 -14.94 -2.80 1.84
N THR A 120 -14.18 -2.83 2.93
CA THR A 120 -14.69 -3.14 4.25
C THR A 120 -15.20 -1.85 4.91
N LEU A 121 -16.47 -1.81 5.29
CA LEU A 121 -17.11 -0.63 5.88
C LEU A 121 -16.98 0.65 5.01
N GLY A 122 -16.93 0.44 3.68
CA GLY A 122 -16.83 1.54 2.71
C GLY A 122 -15.42 2.08 2.49
N GLU A 123 -14.39 1.48 3.09
CA GLU A 123 -12.99 1.85 2.91
C GLU A 123 -12.20 0.73 2.24
N VAL A 124 -11.46 1.08 1.20
CA VAL A 124 -10.49 0.18 0.56
C VAL A 124 -9.24 0.13 1.44
N ASP A 125 -8.80 -1.07 1.80
CA ASP A 125 -7.65 -1.25 2.67
C ASP A 125 -6.55 -2.05 1.98
N ILE A 126 -5.33 -1.52 2.02
CA ILE A 126 -4.17 -2.06 1.33
C ILE A 126 -3.69 -3.36 1.98
N LEU A 127 -3.64 -3.42 3.32
CA LEU A 127 -3.20 -4.62 4.02
C LEU A 127 -4.22 -5.73 3.89
N LYS A 128 -5.52 -5.42 3.92
CA LYS A 128 -6.59 -6.39 3.64
C LYS A 128 -6.54 -6.92 2.21
N ALA A 129 -6.15 -6.08 1.26
CA ALA A 129 -5.92 -6.55 -0.10
C ALA A 129 -4.80 -7.61 -0.17
N LEU A 130 -3.73 -7.44 0.60
CA LEU A 130 -2.65 -8.43 0.67
C LEU A 130 -3.10 -9.77 1.27
N GLN A 131 -4.10 -9.78 2.15
CA GLN A 131 -4.65 -11.01 2.75
C GLN A 131 -5.34 -11.93 1.71
N THR A 132 -5.69 -11.41 0.53
CA THR A 132 -6.22 -12.22 -0.58
C THR A 132 -5.13 -13.03 -1.30
N LEU A 133 -3.85 -12.75 -1.04
CA LEU A 133 -2.76 -13.44 -1.68
C LEU A 133 -2.46 -14.79 -1.03
N PRO A 134 -2.11 -15.83 -1.81
CA PRO A 134 -1.73 -17.13 -1.26
C PRO A 134 -0.57 -17.01 -0.25
N GLY A 135 -0.73 -17.61 0.94
CA GLY A 135 0.26 -17.61 2.00
C GLY A 135 0.32 -16.33 2.84
N VAL A 136 -0.68 -15.45 2.71
CA VAL A 136 -0.94 -14.32 3.60
C VAL A 136 -2.28 -14.55 4.29
N GLN A 137 -2.33 -14.41 5.60
CA GLN A 137 -3.52 -14.63 6.41
C GLN A 137 -3.81 -13.42 7.29
N SER A 138 -5.06 -13.21 7.65
CA SER A 138 -5.47 -12.29 8.71
C SER A 138 -5.31 -12.96 10.08
N GLY A 139 -5.10 -12.16 11.13
CA GLY A 139 -5.09 -12.67 12.50
C GLY A 139 -6.48 -12.90 13.08
N SER A 140 -7.39 -12.02 12.76
CA SER A 140 -8.81 -12.10 13.12
C SER A 140 -9.65 -11.56 11.97
N ASP A 141 -10.90 -12.00 11.87
CA ASP A 141 -11.81 -11.54 10.86
C ASP A 141 -11.99 -10.01 10.92
N GLY A 142 -11.81 -9.36 9.79
CA GLY A 142 -11.97 -7.92 9.64
C GLY A 142 -10.77 -7.06 10.05
N THR A 143 -9.68 -7.65 10.58
CA THR A 143 -8.45 -6.90 10.92
C THR A 143 -7.50 -6.79 9.73
N ALA A 144 -6.71 -5.70 9.71
CA ALA A 144 -5.70 -5.43 8.68
C ALA A 144 -4.37 -6.17 8.93
N GLY A 145 -4.18 -6.77 10.11
CA GLY A 145 -2.96 -7.52 10.45
C GLY A 145 -2.64 -8.65 9.49
N ILE A 146 -1.39 -8.81 9.13
CA ILE A 146 -0.93 -9.85 8.19
C ILE A 146 -0.01 -10.86 8.86
N TYR A 147 -0.23 -12.13 8.55
CA TYR A 147 0.58 -13.28 8.95
C TYR A 147 1.04 -14.00 7.69
N VAL A 148 2.34 -14.07 7.47
CA VAL A 148 2.89 -14.55 6.21
C VAL A 148 3.63 -15.87 6.43
N ARG A 149 3.19 -16.93 5.73
CA ARG A 149 3.81 -18.26 5.77
C ARG A 149 4.06 -18.81 7.18
N GLY A 150 3.13 -18.57 8.11
CA GLY A 150 3.24 -19.03 9.49
C GLY A 150 4.10 -18.17 10.40
N GLY A 151 4.62 -17.05 9.91
CA GLY A 151 5.28 -16.05 10.75
C GLY A 151 4.28 -15.20 11.52
N ASN A 152 4.68 -14.67 12.67
CA ASN A 152 3.88 -13.79 13.51
C ASN A 152 3.72 -12.39 12.90
N TYR A 153 2.71 -11.66 13.37
CA TYR A 153 2.44 -10.27 12.96
C TYR A 153 3.66 -9.34 13.07
N ASP A 154 4.39 -9.41 14.18
CA ASP A 154 5.58 -8.61 14.48
C ASP A 154 6.82 -8.98 13.64
N GLN A 155 6.77 -10.10 12.91
CA GLN A 155 7.86 -10.57 12.05
C GLN A 155 7.79 -10.02 10.63
N ASN A 156 6.79 -9.22 10.31
CA ASN A 156 6.64 -8.57 9.01
C ASN A 156 7.20 -7.15 9.07
N GLN A 157 7.99 -6.77 8.09
CA GLN A 157 8.43 -5.39 7.90
C GLN A 157 7.49 -4.69 6.94
N ILE A 158 6.86 -3.62 7.41
CA ILE A 158 6.01 -2.78 6.58
C ILE A 158 6.68 -1.43 6.40
N THR A 159 6.74 -0.94 5.15
CA THR A 159 7.46 0.27 4.80
C THR A 159 6.63 1.19 3.91
N ILE A 160 6.89 2.48 4.00
CA ILE A 160 6.48 3.51 3.04
C ILE A 160 7.73 3.96 2.30
N ASP A 161 7.80 3.72 0.98
CA ASP A 161 8.96 4.05 0.13
C ASP A 161 10.30 3.47 0.65
N GLY A 162 10.24 2.33 1.36
CA GLY A 162 11.39 1.69 2.00
C GLY A 162 11.70 2.17 3.42
N PHE A 163 10.93 3.12 3.98
CA PHE A 163 11.08 3.57 5.37
C PHE A 163 10.10 2.84 6.29
N PRO A 164 10.54 2.26 7.42
CA PRO A 164 9.71 1.39 8.25
C PRO A 164 8.54 2.14 8.91
N VAL A 165 7.40 1.45 9.00
CA VAL A 165 6.22 1.83 9.79
C VAL A 165 6.03 0.78 10.87
N TYR A 166 6.07 1.16 12.14
CA TYR A 166 6.08 0.18 13.24
C TYR A 166 4.69 -0.36 13.59
N ASN A 167 3.68 0.47 13.59
CA ASN A 167 2.29 0.04 13.76
C ASN A 167 1.49 0.55 12.55
N PRO A 168 1.27 -0.29 11.53
CA PRO A 168 0.65 0.12 10.29
C PRO A 168 -0.88 0.12 10.34
N GLU A 169 -1.48 0.21 11.52
CA GLU A 169 -2.90 0.04 11.72
C GLU A 169 -3.50 1.15 12.58
N HIS A 170 -4.74 1.51 12.24
CA HIS A 170 -5.64 2.34 13.04
C HIS A 170 -6.72 1.49 13.68
N LEU A 171 -7.33 1.99 14.77
CA LEU A 171 -8.46 1.36 15.45
C LEU A 171 -8.18 -0.10 15.83
N LYS A 172 -7.00 -0.40 16.38
CA LYS A 172 -6.61 -1.77 16.78
C LYS A 172 -6.71 -2.79 15.66
N GLY A 173 -6.37 -2.41 14.44
CA GLY A 173 -6.30 -3.30 13.29
C GLY A 173 -7.49 -3.24 12.33
N PHE A 174 -8.50 -2.41 12.59
CA PHE A 174 -9.63 -2.33 11.67
C PHE A 174 -9.34 -1.64 10.35
N VAL A 175 -8.38 -0.71 10.32
CA VAL A 175 -8.01 0.07 9.13
C VAL A 175 -6.50 0.21 9.07
N SER A 176 -5.91 0.11 7.88
CA SER A 176 -4.49 0.39 7.70
C SER A 176 -4.19 1.89 7.64
N VAL A 177 -2.94 2.25 7.96
CA VAL A 177 -2.45 3.64 7.90
C VAL A 177 -2.29 4.16 6.47
N PHE A 178 -2.48 3.32 5.46
CA PHE A 178 -2.23 3.64 4.06
C PHE A 178 -3.48 4.21 3.40
N SER A 179 -3.41 5.45 2.93
CA SER A 179 -4.45 6.05 2.10
C SER A 179 -4.33 5.50 0.66
N PRO A 180 -5.37 4.81 0.12
CA PRO A 180 -5.34 4.28 -1.24
C PRO A 180 -5.13 5.36 -2.31
N GLU A 181 -5.45 6.60 -2.01
CA GLU A 181 -5.27 7.73 -2.94
C GLU A 181 -3.80 8.14 -3.10
N MET A 182 -2.98 7.83 -2.09
CA MET A 182 -1.55 8.14 -2.07
C MET A 182 -0.66 7.01 -2.60
N VAL A 183 -1.20 5.80 -2.75
CA VAL A 183 -0.41 4.62 -3.10
C VAL A 183 -0.40 4.38 -4.60
N SER A 184 0.78 4.13 -5.17
CA SER A 184 0.97 3.70 -6.56
C SER A 184 0.91 2.18 -6.71
N GLY A 185 1.48 1.45 -5.75
CA GLY A 185 1.53 0.00 -5.73
C GLY A 185 2.07 -0.52 -4.40
N VAL A 186 1.94 -1.82 -4.21
CA VAL A 186 2.44 -2.51 -3.03
C VAL A 186 3.16 -3.77 -3.46
N THR A 187 4.38 -3.95 -2.98
CA THR A 187 5.17 -5.16 -3.18
C THR A 187 5.29 -5.92 -1.87
N ILE A 188 4.87 -7.19 -1.87
CA ILE A 188 5.10 -8.10 -0.74
C ILE A 188 6.15 -9.15 -1.12
N TYR A 189 7.20 -9.25 -0.31
CA TYR A 189 8.21 -10.29 -0.36
C TYR A 189 7.91 -11.32 0.74
N LYS A 190 7.42 -12.49 0.35
CA LYS A 190 7.03 -13.58 1.28
C LYS A 190 8.20 -14.49 1.67
N GLY A 191 9.42 -13.97 1.63
CA GLY A 191 10.71 -14.62 1.83
C GLY A 191 11.68 -14.26 0.71
N GLY A 192 12.98 -14.44 0.95
CA GLY A 192 14.01 -14.10 -0.04
C GLY A 192 14.03 -12.63 -0.45
N PHE A 193 13.71 -11.73 0.48
CA PHE A 193 13.69 -10.30 0.21
C PHE A 193 15.10 -9.73 -0.05
N PRO A 194 15.22 -8.66 -0.85
CA PRO A 194 16.49 -8.03 -1.16
C PRO A 194 17.25 -7.58 0.10
N ALA A 195 18.59 -7.61 0.06
CA ALA A 195 19.46 -7.26 1.19
C ALA A 195 19.29 -5.81 1.72
N ARG A 196 18.63 -4.93 0.95
CA ARG A 196 18.27 -3.58 1.40
C ARG A 196 17.23 -3.55 2.51
N TYR A 197 16.46 -4.63 2.65
CA TYR A 197 15.50 -4.82 3.72
C TYR A 197 16.11 -5.71 4.80
N GLY A 198 15.94 -5.32 6.03
CA GLY A 198 16.44 -6.06 7.19
C GLY A 198 15.48 -5.97 8.36
N SER A 199 15.90 -6.44 9.52
CA SER A 199 15.21 -6.31 10.82
C SER A 199 13.99 -7.19 11.06
N ARG A 200 13.43 -7.89 10.07
CA ARG A 200 12.27 -8.79 10.23
C ARG A 200 12.52 -10.14 9.56
N LEU A 201 11.79 -11.18 10.02
CA LEU A 201 12.11 -12.57 9.69
C LEU A 201 11.14 -13.20 8.67
N SER A 202 9.87 -12.76 8.61
CA SER A 202 8.85 -13.42 7.81
C SER A 202 8.67 -12.79 6.44
N SER A 203 8.33 -11.52 6.38
CA SER A 203 8.06 -10.84 5.12
C SER A 203 8.45 -9.37 5.14
N VAL A 204 8.47 -8.78 3.93
CA VAL A 204 8.57 -7.34 3.75
C VAL A 204 7.41 -6.89 2.85
N VAL A 205 6.70 -5.87 3.31
CA VAL A 205 5.68 -5.16 2.53
C VAL A 205 6.20 -3.75 2.28
N ASP A 206 6.45 -3.43 1.02
CA ASP A 206 6.86 -2.08 0.61
C ASP A 206 5.69 -1.40 -0.10
N VAL A 207 5.18 -0.33 0.52
CA VAL A 207 4.10 0.49 -0.01
C VAL A 207 4.72 1.71 -0.67
N GLU A 208 4.57 1.80 -1.98
CA GLU A 208 5.11 2.89 -2.76
C GLU A 208 4.06 3.99 -2.90
N LEU A 209 4.44 5.22 -2.55
CA LEU A 209 3.59 6.38 -2.75
C LEU A 209 3.65 6.83 -4.21
N LYS A 210 2.54 7.37 -4.72
CA LYS A 210 2.52 7.98 -6.04
C LYS A 210 3.07 9.41 -5.98
N ASP A 211 3.78 9.81 -7.01
CA ASP A 211 4.09 11.22 -7.22
C ASP A 211 2.80 11.98 -7.56
N GLY A 212 2.76 13.25 -7.26
CA GLY A 212 1.72 14.12 -7.79
C GLY A 212 1.86 14.32 -9.30
N ASP A 213 0.76 14.70 -9.94
CA ASP A 213 0.78 15.05 -11.36
C ASP A 213 1.66 16.29 -11.58
N PHE A 214 2.56 16.22 -12.57
CA PHE A 214 3.48 17.31 -12.90
C PHE A 214 2.87 18.40 -13.79
N ASP A 215 1.67 18.15 -14.34
CA ASP A 215 1.06 19.02 -15.33
C ASP A 215 -0.29 19.60 -14.92
N ARG A 216 -1.08 18.87 -14.12
CA ARG A 216 -2.46 19.21 -13.77
C ARG A 216 -2.74 19.01 -12.29
N TYR A 217 -3.69 19.78 -11.77
CA TYR A 217 -4.21 19.58 -10.42
C TYR A 217 -5.35 18.55 -10.43
N HIS A 218 -5.30 17.64 -9.48
CA HIS A 218 -6.35 16.67 -9.21
C HIS A 218 -6.68 16.69 -7.73
N GLY A 219 -7.93 16.36 -7.42
CA GLY A 219 -8.38 16.21 -6.05
C GLY A 219 -9.50 15.19 -5.96
N SER A 220 -9.57 14.49 -4.83
CA SER A 220 -10.63 13.56 -4.52
C SER A 220 -11.04 13.69 -3.06
N LEU A 221 -12.34 13.54 -2.81
CA LEU A 221 -12.93 13.44 -1.49
C LEU A 221 -13.57 12.07 -1.39
N THR A 222 -13.16 11.31 -0.38
CA THR A 222 -13.73 10.00 -0.07
C THR A 222 -14.42 10.08 1.28
N ALA A 223 -15.67 9.62 1.35
CA ALA A 223 -16.43 9.51 2.60
C ALA A 223 -16.82 8.05 2.79
N GLY A 224 -16.28 7.42 3.84
CA GLY A 224 -16.59 6.06 4.27
C GLY A 224 -17.58 6.06 5.44
N MET A 225 -17.81 4.92 6.05
CA MET A 225 -18.65 4.82 7.26
C MET A 225 -17.91 5.27 8.52
N MET A 226 -16.59 5.14 8.55
CA MET A 226 -15.77 5.41 9.74
C MET A 226 -14.93 6.67 9.62
N SER A 227 -14.52 7.04 8.41
CA SER A 227 -13.65 8.18 8.17
C SER A 227 -13.92 8.87 6.85
N SER A 228 -13.39 10.08 6.72
CA SER A 228 -13.32 10.79 5.44
C SER A 228 -11.88 11.14 5.12
N ALA A 229 -11.55 11.11 3.83
CA ALA A 229 -10.24 11.46 3.30
C ALA A 229 -10.35 12.52 2.21
N LEU A 230 -9.45 13.50 2.28
CA LEU A 230 -9.25 14.49 1.23
C LEU A 230 -7.86 14.28 0.63
N HIS A 231 -7.79 14.19 -0.67
CA HIS A 231 -6.54 14.10 -1.41
C HIS A 231 -6.45 15.22 -2.44
N VAL A 232 -5.28 15.85 -2.53
CA VAL A 232 -4.97 16.88 -3.53
C VAL A 232 -3.57 16.65 -4.07
N GLU A 233 -3.42 16.73 -5.39
CA GLU A 233 -2.13 16.63 -6.05
C GLU A 233 -2.01 17.61 -7.22
N GLY A 234 -0.79 17.93 -7.61
CA GLY A 234 -0.55 18.78 -8.77
C GLY A 234 0.87 19.35 -8.83
N PRO A 235 1.13 20.17 -9.86
CA PRO A 235 2.43 20.80 -10.04
C PRO A 235 2.62 21.99 -9.10
N ILE A 236 3.79 22.06 -8.44
CA ILE A 236 4.32 23.30 -7.85
C ILE A 236 5.06 24.08 -8.94
N TRP A 237 5.87 23.36 -9.69
CA TRP A 237 6.57 23.89 -10.86
C TRP A 237 6.35 22.91 -12.02
N LYS A 238 5.53 23.33 -12.97
CA LYS A 238 5.07 22.48 -14.06
C LYS A 238 6.20 21.76 -14.78
N GLY A 239 6.04 20.43 -14.94
CA GLY A 239 7.03 19.56 -15.54
C GLY A 239 8.25 19.22 -14.65
N HIS A 240 8.48 19.94 -13.53
CA HIS A 240 9.66 19.76 -12.69
C HIS A 240 9.34 19.33 -11.27
N THR A 241 8.34 19.94 -10.64
CA THR A 241 8.02 19.68 -9.24
C THR A 241 6.55 19.39 -9.08
N SER A 242 6.20 18.27 -8.48
CA SER A 242 4.84 17.92 -8.11
C SER A 242 4.71 17.63 -6.62
N PHE A 243 3.52 17.81 -6.09
CA PHE A 243 3.14 17.41 -4.76
C PHE A 243 1.91 16.50 -4.80
N SER A 244 1.77 15.66 -3.79
CA SER A 244 0.59 14.86 -3.50
C SER A 244 0.41 14.83 -1.99
N VAL A 245 -0.78 15.18 -1.50
CA VAL A 245 -1.11 15.23 -0.07
C VAL A 245 -2.47 14.63 0.15
N SER A 246 -2.57 13.76 1.14
CA SER A 246 -3.84 13.21 1.62
C SER A 246 -3.94 13.38 3.12
N GLY A 247 -5.09 13.83 3.59
CA GLY A 247 -5.45 13.85 5.01
C GLY A 247 -6.71 13.01 5.23
N ARG A 248 -6.69 12.18 6.27
CA ARG A 248 -7.83 11.34 6.67
C ARG A 248 -8.11 11.54 8.15
N ALA A 249 -9.38 11.57 8.52
CA ALA A 249 -9.81 11.64 9.91
C ALA A 249 -11.08 10.82 10.13
N SER A 250 -11.12 10.13 11.26
CA SER A 250 -12.32 9.40 11.70
C SER A 250 -13.35 10.34 12.31
N TYR A 251 -14.61 10.01 12.16
CA TYR A 251 -15.73 10.69 12.80
C TYR A 251 -16.61 9.73 13.63
N LEU A 252 -16.04 8.61 14.05
CA LEU A 252 -16.73 7.61 14.88
C LEU A 252 -17.32 8.25 16.13
N ASN A 253 -16.57 9.09 16.82
CA ASN A 253 -17.03 9.78 18.04
C ASN A 253 -18.13 10.81 17.79
N ALA A 254 -18.13 11.45 16.62
CA ALA A 254 -19.09 12.51 16.32
C ALA A 254 -20.44 11.98 15.81
N ILE A 255 -20.44 10.82 15.12
CA ILE A 255 -21.63 10.30 14.45
C ILE A 255 -21.99 8.89 14.94
N VAL A 256 -21.07 7.93 14.81
CA VAL A 256 -21.38 6.50 15.02
C VAL A 256 -21.65 6.21 16.49
N ILE A 257 -20.81 6.69 17.38
CA ILE A 257 -20.93 6.43 18.82
C ILE A 257 -22.20 7.06 19.43
N PRO A 258 -22.58 8.33 19.14
CA PRO A 258 -23.84 8.89 19.62
C PRO A 258 -25.09 8.13 19.13
N VAL A 259 -25.09 7.70 17.85
CA VAL A 259 -26.19 6.89 17.31
C VAL A 259 -26.27 5.53 18.02
N MET A 260 -25.12 4.86 18.19
CA MET A 260 -25.07 3.59 18.92
C MET A 260 -25.52 3.73 20.38
N LYS A 261 -25.10 4.79 21.07
CA LYS A 261 -25.57 5.09 22.44
C LYS A 261 -27.07 5.25 22.50
N HIS A 262 -27.66 6.02 21.57
CA HIS A 262 -29.11 6.22 21.55
C HIS A 262 -29.90 4.92 21.34
N ILE A 263 -29.37 4.00 20.49
CA ILE A 263 -29.98 2.69 20.28
C ILE A 263 -29.86 1.81 21.52
N ILE A 264 -28.72 1.84 22.21
CA ILE A 264 -28.41 1.01 23.38
C ILE A 264 -29.18 1.52 24.62
N ASP A 265 -29.23 2.82 24.85
CA ASP A 265 -29.96 3.44 26.00
C ASP A 265 -31.44 3.07 26.00
N ASN A 266 -32.06 2.96 24.83
CA ASN A 266 -33.46 2.53 24.71
C ASN A 266 -33.68 1.04 25.09
N GLN A 267 -32.63 0.27 25.32
CA GLN A 267 -32.71 -1.17 25.63
C GLN A 267 -32.24 -1.53 27.05
N ASN A 268 -32.00 -0.55 27.93
CA ASN A 268 -31.45 -0.77 29.29
C ASN A 268 -30.14 -1.57 29.32
N VAL A 269 -29.34 -1.53 28.24
CA VAL A 269 -28.04 -2.19 28.15
C VAL A 269 -26.97 -1.19 28.53
N LEU A 270 -26.03 -1.64 29.35
CA LEU A 270 -24.81 -0.99 29.83
C LEU A 270 -24.24 0.07 28.86
N ASN A 271 -23.97 1.25 29.40
CA ASN A 271 -23.50 2.42 28.66
C ASN A 271 -21.94 2.48 28.68
N PRO A 272 -21.21 1.73 27.83
CA PRO A 272 -19.75 1.84 27.77
C PRO A 272 -19.40 3.20 27.20
N TYR A 273 -18.54 3.94 27.87
CA TYR A 273 -17.91 5.10 27.28
C TYR A 273 -16.83 4.59 26.31
N LEU A 274 -17.05 4.81 25.04
CA LEU A 274 -16.13 4.43 23.97
C LEU A 274 -15.77 5.69 23.18
N ASN A 275 -14.50 6.02 23.15
CA ASN A 275 -13.96 7.12 22.38
C ASN A 275 -12.85 6.60 21.47
N LEU A 276 -13.18 6.33 20.21
CA LEU A 276 -12.25 5.85 19.20
C LEU A 276 -12.05 6.92 18.15
N SER A 277 -10.82 7.36 17.98
CA SER A 277 -10.50 8.35 16.95
C SER A 277 -9.12 8.11 16.38
N TYR A 278 -8.97 8.41 15.09
CA TYR A 278 -7.69 8.49 14.44
C TYR A 278 -7.66 9.59 13.40
N TYR A 279 -6.47 10.03 13.09
CA TYR A 279 -6.20 10.86 11.93
C TYR A 279 -4.84 10.49 11.33
N ASP A 280 -4.69 10.71 10.05
CA ASP A 280 -3.42 10.61 9.36
C ASP A 280 -3.27 11.66 8.26
N VAL A 281 -2.02 11.99 7.98
CA VAL A 281 -1.63 12.84 6.86
C VAL A 281 -0.45 12.19 6.16
N THR A 282 -0.59 11.97 4.87
CA THR A 282 0.47 11.48 3.99
C THR A 282 0.79 12.57 2.97
N ALA A 283 2.06 12.86 2.78
CA ALA A 283 2.51 13.84 1.80
C ALA A 283 3.70 13.31 1.00
N ARG A 284 3.76 13.66 -0.28
CA ARG A 284 4.89 13.39 -1.15
C ARG A 284 5.20 14.61 -1.99
N LEU A 285 6.50 14.91 -2.10
CA LEU A 285 7.05 15.91 -2.99
C LEU A 285 8.02 15.21 -3.94
N ALA A 286 7.86 15.42 -5.23
CA ALA A 286 8.78 14.91 -6.24
C ALA A 286 9.35 16.05 -7.05
N HIS A 287 10.68 16.10 -7.17
CA HIS A 287 11.38 17.13 -7.96
C HIS A 287 12.34 16.47 -8.95
N ARG A 288 12.26 16.90 -10.19
CA ARG A 288 13.16 16.50 -11.30
C ARG A 288 14.12 17.63 -11.59
N PHE A 289 15.36 17.53 -11.11
CA PHE A 289 16.42 18.50 -11.42
C PHE A 289 16.84 18.41 -12.87
N SER A 290 16.86 17.20 -13.40
CA SER A 290 17.19 16.90 -14.79
C SER A 290 16.54 15.60 -15.25
N LYS A 291 16.75 15.22 -16.50
CA LYS A 291 16.33 13.91 -17.03
C LYS A 291 17.03 12.73 -16.33
N ARG A 292 18.07 12.99 -15.52
CA ARG A 292 18.89 11.97 -14.85
C ARG A 292 18.81 12.04 -13.33
N ASP A 293 18.30 13.15 -12.79
CA ASP A 293 18.29 13.43 -11.35
C ASP A 293 16.88 13.66 -10.87
N ARG A 294 16.49 12.89 -9.89
CA ARG A 294 15.20 13.01 -9.21
C ARG A 294 15.37 12.92 -7.70
N LEU A 295 14.72 13.81 -7.00
CA LEU A 295 14.60 13.81 -5.54
C LEU A 295 13.13 13.65 -5.17
N THR A 296 12.85 12.74 -4.24
CA THR A 296 11.53 12.59 -3.64
C THR A 296 11.62 12.74 -2.14
N ALA A 297 10.67 13.45 -1.55
CA ALA A 297 10.46 13.52 -0.12
C ALA A 297 9.10 12.90 0.20
N SER A 298 9.08 11.95 1.13
CA SER A 298 7.89 11.28 1.62
C SER A 298 7.71 11.59 3.09
N PHE A 299 6.48 11.88 3.48
CA PHE A 299 6.12 12.18 4.86
C PHE A 299 4.80 11.50 5.21
N TYR A 300 4.76 10.92 6.40
CA TYR A 300 3.55 10.37 7.01
C TYR A 300 3.52 10.74 8.49
N ILE A 301 2.35 11.10 8.96
CA ILE A 301 2.03 11.23 10.39
C ILE A 301 0.63 10.69 10.63
N GLY A 302 0.50 9.84 11.62
CA GLY A 302 -0.79 9.32 12.06
C GLY A 302 -0.82 9.13 13.57
N ASN A 303 -2.01 9.27 14.14
CA ASN A 303 -2.24 9.08 15.58
C ASN A 303 -3.60 8.46 15.83
N ASP A 304 -3.64 7.57 16.80
CA ASP A 304 -4.84 6.93 17.31
C ASP A 304 -5.04 7.31 18.78
N LYS A 305 -6.30 7.48 19.15
CA LYS A 305 -6.72 7.63 20.54
C LYS A 305 -7.87 6.67 20.81
N ASP A 306 -7.71 5.89 21.86
CA ASP A 306 -8.66 4.89 22.32
C ASP A 306 -8.89 5.06 23.82
N ASP A 307 -10.06 5.56 24.18
CA ASP A 307 -10.50 5.66 25.58
C ASP A 307 -11.69 4.71 25.73
N VAL A 308 -11.54 3.68 26.54
CA VAL A 308 -12.61 2.71 26.84
C VAL A 308 -12.86 2.69 28.32
N THR A 309 -14.06 3.00 28.71
CA THR A 309 -14.55 2.80 30.08
C THR A 309 -15.64 1.73 30.05
N PRO A 310 -15.29 0.45 30.26
CA PRO A 310 -16.31 -0.58 30.40
C PRO A 310 -17.03 -0.38 31.71
N SER A 311 -18.33 -0.12 31.69
CA SER A 311 -19.17 -0.27 32.86
C SER A 311 -19.65 -1.71 32.94
N SER A 312 -19.25 -2.43 33.97
CA SER A 312 -19.74 -3.78 34.24
C SER A 312 -20.79 -3.76 35.35
N TRP A 313 -21.97 -4.32 35.06
CA TRP A 313 -22.95 -4.61 36.05
C TRP A 313 -22.72 -6.04 36.56
N HIS A 314 -22.41 -6.21 37.82
CA HIS A 314 -22.46 -7.52 38.45
C HIS A 314 -23.77 -7.66 39.21
N MET A 315 -24.62 -8.55 38.74
CA MET A 315 -25.78 -9.00 39.48
C MET A 315 -25.27 -10.05 40.49
N GLN A 316 -25.11 -9.68 41.74
CA GLN A 316 -24.85 -10.62 42.82
C GLN A 316 -26.18 -11.16 43.30
N THR A 317 -26.56 -12.35 42.82
CA THR A 317 -27.68 -13.12 43.39
C THR A 317 -27.18 -13.85 44.63
N ASN A 318 -27.47 -13.34 45.81
CA ASN A 318 -27.36 -14.17 47.02
C ASN A 318 -28.56 -15.11 47.05
N GLU A 319 -28.30 -16.42 47.01
CA GLU A 319 -29.31 -17.49 47.04
C GLU A 319 -30.20 -17.54 48.29
N TYR A 320 -30.21 -16.52 49.13
CA TYR A 320 -30.84 -16.55 50.48
C TYR A 320 -31.83 -15.43 50.74
N PHE A 321 -32.39 -14.74 49.73
CA PHE A 321 -33.41 -13.73 49.96
C PHE A 321 -34.78 -14.15 49.41
N PRO A 322 -35.88 -14.00 50.21
CA PRO A 322 -37.26 -14.25 49.73
C PRO A 322 -37.59 -13.31 48.57
N GLU A 323 -38.45 -13.75 47.65
CA GLU A 323 -38.83 -13.06 46.41
C GLU A 323 -39.32 -11.61 46.58
N GLU A 324 -39.78 -11.19 47.77
CA GLU A 324 -40.27 -9.84 48.04
C GLU A 324 -39.17 -8.79 48.31
N GLU A 325 -37.90 -9.17 48.50
CA GLU A 325 -36.77 -8.25 48.67
C GLU A 325 -35.83 -8.17 47.48
N MET A 326 -36.13 -8.80 46.35
CA MET A 326 -35.31 -8.81 45.14
C MET A 326 -35.19 -7.45 44.41
N THR A 327 -35.71 -6.36 44.95
CA THR A 327 -35.62 -5.02 44.36
C THR A 327 -34.44 -4.18 44.86
N LYS A 328 -33.61 -4.67 45.77
CA LYS A 328 -32.37 -4.00 46.14
C LYS A 328 -31.21 -4.57 45.39
N TYR A 329 -31.05 -4.14 44.15
CA TYR A 329 -29.87 -4.41 43.35
C TYR A 329 -28.69 -3.60 43.91
N PHE A 330 -27.62 -4.26 44.33
CA PHE A 330 -26.34 -3.59 44.55
C PHE A 330 -25.73 -3.29 43.21
N LYS A 331 -25.76 -2.03 42.81
CA LYS A 331 -25.02 -1.53 41.66
C LYS A 331 -23.56 -1.39 42.05
N SER A 332 -22.72 -2.36 41.71
CA SER A 332 -21.29 -2.19 41.77
C SER A 332 -20.83 -1.62 40.44
N GLU A 333 -20.51 -0.36 40.42
CA GLU A 333 -19.93 0.31 39.25
C GLU A 333 -18.42 0.29 39.39
N THR A 334 -17.76 -0.62 38.63
CA THR A 334 -16.31 -0.64 38.56
C THR A 334 -15.94 0.13 37.28
N GLU A 335 -15.46 1.35 37.44
CA GLU A 335 -14.90 2.14 36.35
C GLU A 335 -13.42 1.74 36.14
N ASN A 336 -13.15 0.90 35.15
CA ASN A 336 -11.81 0.65 34.68
C ASN A 336 -11.54 1.52 33.45
N ASN A 337 -11.02 2.72 33.65
CA ASN A 337 -10.63 3.60 32.56
C ASN A 337 -9.37 3.09 31.90
N SER A 338 -9.45 2.68 30.66
CA SER A 338 -8.29 2.34 29.81
C SER A 338 -8.18 3.41 28.72
N SER A 339 -7.08 4.14 28.74
CA SER A 339 -6.74 5.11 27.68
C SER A 339 -5.44 4.67 27.02
N SER A 340 -5.45 4.63 25.70
CA SER A 340 -4.26 4.33 24.90
C SER A 340 -4.14 5.37 23.79
N ASN A 341 -2.91 5.81 23.56
CA ASN A 341 -2.59 6.73 22.49
C ASN A 341 -1.32 6.26 21.78
N TRP A 342 -1.39 6.07 20.46
CA TRP A 342 -0.23 5.66 19.68
C TRP A 342 -0.17 6.38 18.34
N GLY A 343 1.02 6.49 17.80
CA GLY A 343 1.20 7.14 16.52
C GLY A 343 2.57 6.93 15.90
N ASN A 344 2.63 7.08 14.60
CA ASN A 344 3.83 7.04 13.81
C ASN A 344 4.12 8.39 13.16
N ILE A 345 5.40 8.71 13.04
CA ILE A 345 5.86 9.74 12.11
C ILE A 345 6.90 9.08 11.22
N VAL A 346 6.75 9.19 9.90
CA VAL A 346 7.74 8.69 8.94
C VAL A 346 8.16 9.83 8.05
N GLY A 347 9.45 10.06 7.93
CA GLY A 347 10.01 11.04 7.02
C GLY A 347 11.15 10.43 6.23
N GLY A 348 11.16 10.63 4.93
CA GLY A 348 12.19 10.08 4.07
C GLY A 348 12.51 10.94 2.86
N LEU A 349 13.79 10.92 2.48
CA LEU A 349 14.31 11.52 1.25
C LEU A 349 14.94 10.41 0.42
N THR A 350 14.59 10.34 -0.86
CA THR A 350 15.20 9.43 -1.82
C THR A 350 15.70 10.23 -3.01
N TRP A 351 16.98 10.11 -3.30
CA TRP A 351 17.62 10.66 -4.48
C TRP A 351 17.99 9.57 -5.45
N ILE A 352 17.66 9.77 -6.72
CA ILE A 352 17.96 8.84 -7.79
C ILE A 352 18.78 9.61 -8.83
N HIS A 353 19.97 9.08 -9.15
CA HIS A 353 20.80 9.57 -10.23
C HIS A 353 21.10 8.48 -11.28
N THR A 354 20.81 8.75 -12.53
CA THR A 354 21.05 7.84 -13.64
C THR A 354 22.30 8.27 -14.41
N PHE A 355 23.43 7.62 -14.15
CA PHE A 355 24.70 7.90 -14.86
C PHE A 355 24.63 7.46 -16.32
N SER A 356 24.04 6.31 -16.57
CA SER A 356 23.92 5.74 -17.90
C SER A 356 22.76 4.73 -17.95
N ASN A 357 22.48 4.19 -19.13
CA ASN A 357 21.50 3.10 -19.30
C ASN A 357 21.86 1.80 -18.56
N LYS A 358 23.06 1.72 -17.97
CA LYS A 358 23.55 0.53 -17.24
C LYS A 358 23.85 0.80 -15.78
N LEU A 359 23.86 2.06 -15.35
CA LEU A 359 24.25 2.44 -13.99
C LEU A 359 23.30 3.51 -13.44
N GLN A 360 22.65 3.18 -12.33
CA GLN A 360 21.82 4.08 -11.55
C GLN A 360 22.27 4.01 -10.08
N LEU A 361 22.30 5.15 -9.43
CA LEU A 361 22.52 5.27 -7.99
C LEU A 361 21.20 5.68 -7.34
N ARG A 362 20.85 4.99 -6.25
CA ARG A 362 19.76 5.39 -5.35
C ARG A 362 20.34 5.63 -3.95
N GLY A 363 20.21 6.85 -3.45
CA GLY A 363 20.49 7.21 -2.06
C GLY A 363 19.19 7.48 -1.34
N ALA A 364 19.06 6.96 -0.10
CA ALA A 364 17.88 7.21 0.72
C ALA A 364 18.30 7.47 2.16
N ALA A 365 17.62 8.43 2.82
CA ALA A 365 17.78 8.72 4.24
C ALA A 365 16.42 9.07 4.83
N GLY A 366 16.15 8.61 6.05
CA GLY A 366 14.87 8.87 6.69
C GLY A 366 14.88 8.58 8.19
N PHE A 367 13.76 8.88 8.81
CA PHE A 367 13.50 8.64 10.22
C PHE A 367 12.06 8.13 10.41
N SER A 368 11.86 7.32 11.46
CA SER A 368 10.55 6.73 11.74
C SER A 368 10.36 6.51 13.25
N PRO A 369 10.05 7.54 14.03
CA PRO A 369 9.67 7.38 15.42
C PRO A 369 8.23 6.83 15.55
N TYR A 370 8.07 5.95 16.52
CA TYR A 370 6.79 5.43 16.99
C TYR A 370 6.60 5.81 18.47
N ARG A 371 5.39 6.19 18.84
CA ARG A 371 5.01 6.54 20.23
C ARG A 371 3.82 5.70 20.64
N TYR A 372 3.84 5.26 21.90
CA TYR A 372 2.76 4.56 22.58
C TYR A 372 2.71 5.03 24.05
N ASN A 373 1.52 5.46 24.50
CA ASN A 373 1.24 5.92 25.86
C ASN A 373 -0.03 5.24 26.39
#